data_a34efb74617ba3b50bf351fce72d171c
#
_entry.id   a34efb74617ba3b50bf351fce72d171c
#
_cell.length_a   1.000
_cell.length_b   1.000
_cell.length_c   1.000
_cell.angle_alpha   90.00
_cell.angle_beta   90.00
_cell.angle_gamma   90.00
#
_symmetry.space_group_name_H-M   'P 1'
#
loop_
_entity.id
_entity.type
_entity.pdbx_description
1 polymer ?
#
loop_
_entity_poly.entity_id
_entity_poly.type
_entity_poly.pdbx_seq_one_letter_code
_entity_poly.pdbx_strand_id
1 'polypeptide(L)'
;MNKIISKEQFSEKVFKFEVEAPLIARSRKAGHFVIVRVDAKGERMPLTIAGADVQKGTITLVVQEVGLSSTKLCQLNAGDYILDVVGPLGQATHIENFGTVVCAGGGVGVAPMLPIIQALKEAGNRVISVLAGRTKDLIILENEVRKSSDEVIIMTDDGSYGNKGLVTEGIESVIKREKVDKCFAIGPAIMMKFCCLLTQKYNIPTDVSLNTIMVDGTGMCGACRITVGGKTKFVCVDGPEFDGHQVEWDEMFKRMGSFKDVEREELSHLEASVCHATPQEEASAETAAAGRAMTANAPMEELLDRKAPWREALRKSMKPKERTAIARCPMNELDPVYRATTRTEEVNTGYTKEQAMTEAKRCLDCANPMCMQGCPVSINIPSFIKNVERGEFLEAARVLKHTSSLPAVCGRVCPQEKQCESQCIHLKMNERFVADYERESGNIILPELAPKNGIKVAVVGSGPAGLSFAGDMVKYGYDVTVFEALHEIGGVLKYGIPEFRLPNKIVDVEINNLEKMGVKFVKDCIIGKTESVEELQKEGYKGVFIASGAGLPNFMNIPGENSVNIMSSNEYLTRVNLMDASNPETDTPIN
;
A
#
# COMPACT_ATOMS: atom_id res chain seq x y z
N MET A 1 6.17 -4.53 -12.15
CA MET A 1 6.98 -3.61 -12.98
C MET A 1 6.23 -3.29 -14.26
N ASN A 2 6.18 -2.02 -14.63
CA ASN A 2 5.41 -1.50 -15.77
C ASN A 2 6.38 -0.90 -16.81
N LYS A 3 6.35 -1.41 -18.03
CA LYS A 3 7.28 -1.01 -19.09
C LYS A 3 6.93 0.36 -19.67
N ILE A 4 7.93 1.21 -19.86
CA ILE A 4 7.79 2.46 -20.63
C ILE A 4 7.85 2.11 -22.12
N ILE A 5 6.75 2.33 -22.82
CA ILE A 5 6.62 2.02 -24.25
C ILE A 5 7.20 3.16 -25.11
N SER A 6 6.92 4.41 -24.71
CA SER A 6 7.47 5.59 -25.40
C SER A 6 7.69 6.73 -24.42
N LYS A 7 8.60 7.62 -24.77
CA LYS A 7 8.88 8.88 -24.09
C LYS A 7 8.97 9.99 -25.13
N GLU A 8 8.26 11.08 -24.90
CA GLU A 8 8.25 12.27 -25.75
C GLU A 8 8.52 13.49 -24.88
N GLN A 9 9.41 14.38 -25.32
CA GLN A 9 9.73 15.61 -24.60
C GLN A 9 8.89 16.78 -25.16
N PHE A 10 8.09 17.41 -24.32
CA PHE A 10 7.29 18.59 -24.70
C PHE A 10 8.03 19.91 -24.51
N SER A 11 8.85 20.01 -23.46
CA SER A 11 9.73 21.15 -23.17
C SER A 11 10.95 20.67 -22.39
N GLU A 12 11.86 21.57 -22.04
CA GLU A 12 13.11 21.23 -21.33
C GLU A 12 12.88 20.31 -20.10
N LYS A 13 11.77 20.52 -19.38
CA LYS A 13 11.45 19.81 -18.12
C LYS A 13 10.08 19.13 -18.11
N VAL A 14 9.44 18.95 -19.27
CA VAL A 14 8.12 18.29 -19.35
C VAL A 14 8.18 17.13 -20.33
N PHE A 15 7.82 15.94 -19.85
CA PHE A 15 7.88 14.70 -20.60
C PHE A 15 6.53 13.97 -20.58
N LYS A 16 6.19 13.36 -21.70
CA LYS A 16 5.06 12.44 -21.84
C LYS A 16 5.59 11.02 -21.89
N PHE A 17 4.98 10.13 -21.13
CA PHE A 17 5.27 8.69 -21.11
C PHE A 17 4.03 7.91 -21.51
N GLU A 18 4.22 6.88 -22.34
CA GLU A 18 3.25 5.80 -22.49
C GLU A 18 3.76 4.60 -21.71
N VAL A 19 2.96 4.14 -20.75
CA VAL A 19 3.33 3.10 -19.79
C VAL A 19 2.38 1.92 -19.95
N GLU A 20 2.92 0.71 -20.04
CA GLU A 20 2.14 -0.54 -20.09
C GLU A 20 1.43 -0.78 -18.75
N ALA A 21 0.09 -0.70 -18.77
CA ALA A 21 -0.77 -0.91 -17.61
C ALA A 21 -2.19 -1.31 -18.09
N PRO A 22 -2.38 -2.53 -18.63
CA PRO A 22 -3.61 -2.90 -19.35
C PRO A 22 -4.86 -2.88 -18.48
N LEU A 23 -4.78 -3.28 -17.22
CA LEU A 23 -5.92 -3.25 -16.30
C LEU A 23 -6.34 -1.80 -16.01
N ILE A 24 -5.37 -0.91 -15.77
CA ILE A 24 -5.63 0.51 -15.52
C ILE A 24 -6.18 1.18 -16.78
N ALA A 25 -5.60 0.89 -17.95
CA ALA A 25 -6.06 1.43 -19.24
C ALA A 25 -7.54 1.14 -19.50
N ARG A 26 -8.00 -0.07 -19.16
CA ARG A 26 -9.38 -0.54 -19.33
C ARG A 26 -10.35 0.12 -18.33
N SER A 27 -9.93 0.32 -17.09
CA SER A 27 -10.81 0.72 -15.97
C SER A 27 -10.80 2.23 -15.68
N ARG A 28 -9.82 2.98 -16.22
CA ARG A 28 -9.68 4.42 -15.95
C ARG A 28 -10.85 5.24 -16.53
N LYS A 29 -11.16 6.36 -15.88
CA LYS A 29 -12.08 7.41 -16.34
C LYS A 29 -11.39 8.78 -16.24
N ALA A 30 -11.98 9.86 -16.80
CA ALA A 30 -11.49 11.21 -16.61
C ALA A 30 -11.39 11.55 -15.12
N GLY A 31 -10.36 12.28 -14.70
CA GLY A 31 -10.09 12.63 -13.31
C GLY A 31 -9.33 11.58 -12.50
N HIS A 32 -9.26 10.34 -12.95
CA HIS A 32 -8.48 9.32 -12.26
C HIS A 32 -6.97 9.56 -12.37
N PHE A 33 -6.23 9.14 -11.34
CA PHE A 33 -4.78 9.21 -11.26
C PHE A 33 -4.18 7.83 -10.90
N VAL A 34 -2.87 7.73 -10.94
CA VAL A 34 -2.09 6.59 -10.45
C VAL A 34 -1.08 7.06 -9.42
N ILE A 35 -0.63 6.16 -8.55
CA ILE A 35 0.59 6.33 -7.79
C ILE A 35 1.70 5.56 -8.49
N VAL A 36 2.83 6.24 -8.71
CA VAL A 36 4.02 5.70 -9.34
C VAL A 36 5.15 5.64 -8.32
N ARG A 37 5.87 4.52 -8.28
CA ARG A 37 7.15 4.38 -7.58
C ARG A 37 8.20 3.90 -8.55
N VAL A 38 9.25 4.69 -8.72
CA VAL A 38 10.25 4.47 -9.77
C VAL A 38 11.12 3.25 -9.49
N ASP A 39 11.65 3.17 -8.27
CA ASP A 39 12.56 2.11 -7.80
C ASP A 39 12.26 1.72 -6.34
N ALA A 40 13.03 0.78 -5.79
CA ALA A 40 12.82 0.25 -4.45
C ALA A 40 13.02 1.29 -3.32
N LYS A 41 13.84 2.31 -3.54
CA LYS A 41 14.10 3.41 -2.61
C LYS A 41 13.18 4.61 -2.86
N GLY A 42 12.50 4.62 -4.01
CA GLY A 42 11.69 5.72 -4.53
C GLY A 42 10.45 6.00 -3.70
N GLU A 43 10.11 7.28 -3.61
CA GLU A 43 8.86 7.75 -3.02
C GLU A 43 7.66 7.41 -3.93
N ARG A 44 6.49 7.33 -3.32
CA ARG A 44 5.21 7.13 -4.02
C ARG A 44 4.64 8.48 -4.48
N MET A 45 4.61 8.69 -5.81
CA MET A 45 4.25 9.95 -6.45
C MET A 45 2.90 9.84 -7.17
N PRO A 46 1.89 10.69 -6.87
CA PRO A 46 0.64 10.72 -7.60
C PRO A 46 0.79 11.40 -8.96
N LEU A 47 0.28 10.77 -10.01
CA LEU A 47 0.24 11.32 -11.37
C LEU A 47 -1.12 11.08 -12.02
N THR A 48 -1.74 12.14 -12.54
CA THR A 48 -3.03 12.02 -13.23
C THR A 48 -2.86 11.31 -14.57
N ILE A 49 -3.81 10.44 -14.91
CA ILE A 49 -3.84 9.73 -16.19
C ILE A 49 -4.34 10.70 -17.28
N ALA A 50 -3.42 11.18 -18.12
CA ALA A 50 -3.72 12.11 -19.21
C ALA A 50 -4.39 11.45 -20.43
N GLY A 51 -4.30 10.13 -20.55
CA GLY A 51 -4.89 9.35 -21.64
C GLY A 51 -4.70 7.86 -21.43
N ALA A 52 -5.35 7.05 -22.27
CA ALA A 52 -5.13 5.61 -22.33
C ALA A 52 -5.48 5.06 -23.70
N ASP A 53 -4.78 4.01 -24.11
CA ASP A 53 -5.08 3.18 -25.26
C ASP A 53 -5.41 1.75 -24.77
N VAL A 54 -6.69 1.42 -24.77
CA VAL A 54 -7.17 0.11 -24.29
C VAL A 54 -6.68 -1.04 -25.16
N GLN A 55 -6.50 -0.80 -26.48
CA GLN A 55 -6.05 -1.85 -27.41
C GLN A 55 -4.56 -2.16 -27.21
N LYS A 56 -3.76 -1.13 -26.96
CA LYS A 56 -2.33 -1.31 -26.63
C LYS A 56 -2.11 -1.67 -25.17
N GLY A 57 -3.12 -1.50 -24.30
CA GLY A 57 -2.98 -1.69 -22.85
C GLY A 57 -2.07 -0.67 -22.21
N THR A 58 -2.06 0.59 -22.69
CA THR A 58 -1.17 1.65 -22.18
C THR A 58 -1.94 2.81 -21.57
N ILE A 59 -1.32 3.46 -20.58
CA ILE A 59 -1.75 4.75 -20.04
C ILE A 59 -0.74 5.85 -20.41
N THR A 60 -1.23 7.08 -20.54
CA THR A 60 -0.39 8.25 -20.80
C THR A 60 -0.22 9.06 -19.51
N LEU A 61 1.03 9.30 -19.14
CA LEU A 61 1.41 10.18 -18.02
C LEU A 61 2.19 11.37 -18.58
N VAL A 62 1.92 12.57 -18.06
CA VAL A 62 2.71 13.77 -18.38
C VAL A 62 3.32 14.27 -17.08
N VAL A 63 4.65 14.36 -17.07
CA VAL A 63 5.45 14.60 -15.87
C VAL A 63 6.27 15.85 -16.06
N GLN A 64 6.23 16.75 -15.08
CA GLN A 64 7.15 17.89 -15.01
C GLN A 64 8.26 17.56 -14.00
N GLU A 65 9.48 17.74 -14.39
CA GLU A 65 10.65 17.59 -13.53
C GLU A 65 10.75 18.76 -12.56
N VAL A 66 10.41 18.50 -11.29
CA VAL A 66 10.35 19.55 -10.24
C VAL A 66 10.95 19.13 -8.89
N GLY A 67 11.09 17.84 -8.62
CA GLY A 67 11.63 17.28 -7.37
C GLY A 67 12.31 15.95 -7.63
N LEU A 68 12.89 15.32 -6.60
CA LEU A 68 13.70 14.10 -6.70
C LEU A 68 12.98 12.99 -7.47
N SER A 69 11.79 12.59 -7.04
CA SER A 69 11.03 11.48 -7.64
C SER A 69 10.66 11.74 -9.11
N SER A 70 10.26 12.98 -9.45
CA SER A 70 9.94 13.36 -10.83
C SER A 70 11.20 13.43 -11.71
N THR A 71 12.34 13.83 -11.17
CA THR A 71 13.64 13.83 -11.86
C THR A 71 14.07 12.41 -12.17
N LYS A 72 14.02 11.48 -11.20
CA LYS A 72 14.31 10.05 -11.42
C LYS A 72 13.40 9.45 -12.51
N LEU A 73 12.10 9.73 -12.47
CA LEU A 73 11.19 9.25 -13.51
C LEU A 73 11.52 9.83 -14.87
N CYS A 74 11.85 11.13 -14.95
CA CYS A 74 12.20 11.80 -16.19
C CYS A 74 13.55 11.33 -16.78
N GLN A 75 14.42 10.69 -16.00
CA GLN A 75 15.66 10.08 -16.49
C GLN A 75 15.43 8.74 -17.18
N LEU A 76 14.33 8.02 -16.90
CA LEU A 76 14.00 6.77 -17.57
C LEU A 76 13.68 6.99 -19.05
N ASN A 77 13.92 5.96 -19.87
CA ASN A 77 13.73 5.98 -21.31
C ASN A 77 12.73 4.92 -21.79
N ALA A 78 12.33 4.98 -23.03
CA ALA A 78 11.55 3.91 -23.65
C ALA A 78 12.31 2.59 -23.58
N GLY A 79 11.65 1.55 -23.08
CA GLY A 79 12.23 0.24 -22.80
C GLY A 79 12.54 -0.01 -21.32
N ASP A 80 12.73 1.05 -20.52
CA ASP A 80 12.93 0.94 -19.09
C ASP A 80 11.62 0.59 -18.35
N TYR A 81 11.73 0.31 -17.07
CA TYR A 81 10.60 -0.11 -16.23
C TYR A 81 10.40 0.83 -15.06
N ILE A 82 9.14 1.12 -14.76
CA ILE A 82 8.69 1.69 -13.50
C ILE A 82 8.37 0.52 -12.57
N LEU A 83 8.85 0.56 -11.32
CA LEU A 83 8.69 -0.54 -10.37
C LEU A 83 7.21 -0.82 -10.08
N ASP A 84 6.47 0.21 -9.64
CA ASP A 84 5.05 0.09 -9.30
C ASP A 84 4.22 1.20 -9.96
N VAL A 85 3.04 0.82 -10.48
CA VAL A 85 2.00 1.73 -10.97
C VAL A 85 0.66 1.25 -10.42
N VAL A 86 0.13 1.97 -9.45
CA VAL A 86 -1.09 1.59 -8.71
C VAL A 86 -2.26 2.45 -9.15
N GLY A 87 -3.36 1.84 -9.54
CA GLY A 87 -4.56 2.58 -9.93
C GLY A 87 -5.59 1.76 -10.71
N PRO A 88 -6.62 2.42 -11.29
CA PRO A 88 -6.88 3.86 -11.17
C PRO A 88 -7.33 4.26 -9.77
N LEU A 89 -6.92 5.44 -9.32
CA LEU A 89 -7.21 6.01 -8.01
C LEU A 89 -8.10 7.25 -8.13
N GLY A 90 -8.66 7.69 -7.02
CA GLY A 90 -9.55 8.84 -6.95
C GLY A 90 -10.98 8.53 -7.38
N GLN A 91 -11.80 9.57 -7.46
CA GLN A 91 -13.13 9.54 -8.05
C GLN A 91 -13.04 10.01 -9.51
N ALA A 92 -13.89 9.46 -10.36
CA ALA A 92 -14.04 10.00 -11.71
C ALA A 92 -14.67 11.39 -11.67
N THR A 93 -14.25 12.27 -12.56
CA THR A 93 -14.88 13.58 -12.76
C THR A 93 -16.38 13.40 -12.99
N HIS A 94 -17.19 14.20 -12.31
CA HIS A 94 -18.62 14.25 -12.58
C HIS A 94 -18.87 14.95 -13.92
N ILE A 95 -19.33 14.20 -14.90
CA ILE A 95 -19.58 14.67 -16.27
C ILE A 95 -21.09 14.63 -16.55
N GLU A 96 -21.64 15.79 -16.91
CA GLU A 96 -23.01 15.94 -17.41
C GLU A 96 -23.08 17.11 -18.41
N ASN A 97 -24.21 17.34 -19.02
CA ASN A 97 -24.42 18.54 -19.83
C ASN A 97 -24.77 19.73 -18.92
N PHE A 98 -23.76 20.49 -18.54
CA PHE A 98 -23.89 21.73 -17.75
C PHE A 98 -24.34 22.92 -18.59
N GLY A 99 -24.10 22.89 -19.92
CA GLY A 99 -24.25 24.02 -20.81
C GLY A 99 -22.93 24.59 -21.32
N THR A 100 -22.59 25.84 -21.01
CA THR A 100 -21.28 26.40 -21.35
C THR A 100 -20.30 26.21 -20.20
N VAL A 101 -19.20 25.47 -20.47
CA VAL A 101 -18.17 25.19 -19.49
C VAL A 101 -16.83 25.82 -19.87
N VAL A 102 -16.13 26.35 -18.87
CA VAL A 102 -14.77 26.88 -19.02
C VAL A 102 -13.80 25.89 -18.36
N CYS A 103 -12.82 25.41 -19.14
CA CYS A 103 -11.76 24.51 -18.68
C CYS A 103 -10.42 25.26 -18.66
N ALA A 104 -9.93 25.62 -17.47
CA ALA A 104 -8.72 26.42 -17.27
C ALA A 104 -7.54 25.53 -16.87
N GLY A 105 -6.60 25.29 -17.80
CA GLY A 105 -5.41 24.48 -17.60
C GLY A 105 -4.14 25.31 -17.50
N GLY A 106 -3.35 25.15 -16.41
CA GLY A 106 -2.09 25.86 -16.22
C GLY A 106 -0.86 24.95 -16.28
N GLY A 107 0.07 25.23 -17.19
CA GLY A 107 1.29 24.45 -17.38
C GLY A 107 0.99 22.96 -17.59
N VAL A 108 1.63 22.07 -16.82
CA VAL A 108 1.39 20.62 -16.88
C VAL A 108 -0.05 20.24 -16.54
N GLY A 109 -0.81 21.09 -15.86
CA GLY A 109 -2.23 20.87 -15.52
C GLY A 109 -3.17 20.76 -16.74
N VAL A 110 -2.71 21.11 -17.94
CA VAL A 110 -3.42 20.85 -19.20
C VAL A 110 -3.56 19.35 -19.46
N ALA A 111 -2.57 18.53 -19.07
CA ALA A 111 -2.58 17.09 -19.31
C ALA A 111 -3.72 16.37 -18.54
N PRO A 112 -3.91 16.56 -17.22
CA PRO A 112 -5.08 16.04 -16.51
C PRO A 112 -6.41 16.66 -16.96
N MET A 113 -6.41 17.90 -17.46
CA MET A 113 -7.60 18.57 -17.97
C MET A 113 -8.09 17.96 -19.30
N LEU A 114 -7.21 17.47 -20.17
CA LEU A 114 -7.54 16.96 -21.49
C LEU A 114 -8.64 15.87 -21.50
N PRO A 115 -8.56 14.79 -20.70
CA PRO A 115 -9.61 13.78 -20.66
C PRO A 115 -10.94 14.32 -20.11
N ILE A 116 -10.93 15.37 -19.27
CA ILE A 116 -12.13 16.04 -18.78
C ILE A 116 -12.78 16.85 -19.91
N ILE A 117 -11.98 17.63 -20.66
CA ILE A 117 -12.42 18.36 -21.85
C ILE A 117 -13.10 17.43 -22.86
N GLN A 118 -12.47 16.29 -23.16
CA GLN A 118 -13.01 15.28 -24.07
C GLN A 118 -14.36 14.76 -23.59
N ALA A 119 -14.45 14.34 -22.33
CA ALA A 119 -15.68 13.82 -21.75
C ALA A 119 -16.80 14.86 -21.69
N LEU A 120 -16.50 16.11 -21.35
CA LEU A 120 -17.46 17.21 -21.35
C LEU A 120 -17.98 17.50 -22.77
N LYS A 121 -17.10 17.46 -23.76
CA LYS A 121 -17.50 17.65 -25.17
C LYS A 121 -18.40 16.52 -25.66
N GLU A 122 -18.08 15.27 -25.33
CA GLU A 122 -18.90 14.10 -25.63
C GLU A 122 -20.28 14.16 -24.94
N ALA A 123 -20.37 14.76 -23.74
CA ALA A 123 -21.63 14.97 -23.04
C ALA A 123 -22.48 16.14 -23.61
N GLY A 124 -22.02 16.80 -24.69
CA GLY A 124 -22.76 17.83 -25.38
C GLY A 124 -22.60 19.25 -24.82
N ASN A 125 -21.60 19.50 -24.00
CA ASN A 125 -21.29 20.84 -23.51
C ASN A 125 -20.67 21.72 -24.62
N ARG A 126 -20.90 23.04 -24.52
CA ARG A 126 -20.05 24.03 -25.16
C ARG A 126 -18.78 24.19 -24.31
N VAL A 127 -17.63 23.72 -24.83
CA VAL A 127 -16.37 23.73 -24.09
C VAL A 127 -15.47 24.84 -24.57
N ILE A 128 -15.11 25.73 -23.65
CA ILE A 128 -14.14 26.81 -23.88
C ILE A 128 -12.93 26.53 -23.01
N SER A 129 -11.77 26.28 -23.64
CA SER A 129 -10.54 25.98 -22.93
C SER A 129 -9.63 27.19 -22.84
N VAL A 130 -9.14 27.47 -21.63
CA VAL A 130 -8.14 28.51 -21.37
C VAL A 130 -6.84 27.83 -20.99
N LEU A 131 -5.86 27.83 -21.91
CA LEU A 131 -4.52 27.27 -21.67
C LEU A 131 -3.58 28.37 -21.21
N ALA A 132 -2.93 28.19 -20.06
CA ALA A 132 -2.06 29.18 -19.49
C ALA A 132 -0.66 28.63 -19.19
N GLY A 133 0.36 29.45 -19.42
CA GLY A 133 1.76 29.16 -19.11
C GLY A 133 2.57 30.44 -18.89
N ARG A 134 3.73 30.35 -18.25
CA ARG A 134 4.63 31.48 -18.11
C ARG A 134 5.16 31.94 -19.46
N THR A 135 5.50 30.96 -20.33
CA THR A 135 6.06 31.16 -21.66
C THR A 135 5.40 30.22 -22.66
N LYS A 136 5.62 30.47 -23.95
CA LYS A 136 5.17 29.61 -25.05
C LYS A 136 5.52 28.13 -24.85
N ASP A 137 6.73 27.82 -24.37
CA ASP A 137 7.24 26.45 -24.24
C ASP A 137 6.52 25.63 -23.17
N LEU A 138 5.74 26.28 -22.30
CA LEU A 138 4.89 25.64 -21.29
C LEU A 138 3.43 25.46 -21.73
N ILE A 139 3.09 25.84 -22.97
CA ILE A 139 1.80 25.55 -23.59
C ILE A 139 1.91 24.19 -24.26
N ILE A 140 1.35 23.18 -23.62
CA ILE A 140 1.41 21.78 -24.07
C ILE A 140 0.05 21.29 -24.54
N LEU A 141 0.00 20.23 -25.36
CA LEU A 141 -1.23 19.55 -25.81
C LEU A 141 -2.26 20.48 -26.48
N GLU A 142 -1.84 21.63 -27.03
CA GLU A 142 -2.74 22.60 -27.65
C GLU A 142 -3.57 21.96 -28.78
N ASN A 143 -2.94 21.16 -29.65
CA ASN A 143 -3.61 20.53 -30.78
C ASN A 143 -4.70 19.54 -30.34
N GLU A 144 -4.45 18.79 -29.27
CA GLU A 144 -5.39 17.84 -28.69
C GLU A 144 -6.59 18.57 -28.04
N VAL A 145 -6.30 19.63 -27.31
CA VAL A 145 -7.34 20.47 -26.70
C VAL A 145 -8.20 21.14 -27.76
N ARG A 146 -7.62 21.68 -28.84
CA ARG A 146 -8.36 22.30 -29.96
C ARG A 146 -9.32 21.35 -30.65
N LYS A 147 -8.97 20.05 -30.74
CA LYS A 147 -9.86 19.02 -31.31
C LYS A 147 -11.12 18.75 -30.48
N SER A 148 -11.05 19.03 -29.17
CA SER A 148 -12.12 18.68 -28.22
C SER A 148 -12.78 19.93 -27.57
N SER A 149 -12.43 21.13 -28.03
CA SER A 149 -13.00 22.40 -27.53
C SER A 149 -13.65 23.19 -28.66
N ASP A 150 -14.72 23.92 -28.35
CA ASP A 150 -15.34 24.85 -29.29
C ASP A 150 -14.52 26.13 -29.48
N GLU A 151 -13.77 26.47 -28.44
CA GLU A 151 -12.87 27.62 -28.44
C GLU A 151 -11.66 27.36 -27.55
N VAL A 152 -10.49 27.84 -27.96
CA VAL A 152 -9.26 27.77 -27.15
C VAL A 152 -8.66 29.17 -27.05
N ILE A 153 -8.49 29.65 -25.83
CA ILE A 153 -7.83 30.92 -25.48
C ILE A 153 -6.48 30.56 -24.89
N ILE A 154 -5.41 31.15 -25.43
CA ILE A 154 -4.05 30.95 -24.92
C ILE A 154 -3.61 32.21 -24.19
N MET A 155 -3.07 32.03 -22.98
CA MET A 155 -2.54 33.07 -22.12
C MET A 155 -1.08 32.76 -21.78
N THR A 156 -0.19 33.72 -21.94
CA THR A 156 1.19 33.62 -21.46
C THR A 156 1.55 34.84 -20.63
N ASP A 157 2.20 34.63 -19.48
CA ASP A 157 2.54 35.72 -18.55
C ASP A 157 3.46 36.77 -19.23
N ASP A 158 4.39 36.30 -20.04
CA ASP A 158 5.37 37.13 -20.76
C ASP A 158 4.85 37.70 -22.11
N GLY A 159 3.74 37.16 -22.64
CA GLY A 159 3.18 37.52 -23.93
C GLY A 159 3.91 36.89 -25.12
N SER A 160 4.72 35.85 -24.90
CA SER A 160 5.48 35.15 -25.96
C SER A 160 4.59 34.36 -26.91
N TYR A 161 3.34 34.05 -26.51
CA TYR A 161 2.37 33.35 -27.34
C TYR A 161 0.92 33.59 -26.89
N GLY A 162 0.00 33.74 -27.83
CA GLY A 162 -1.40 34.06 -27.54
C GLY A 162 -1.58 35.45 -26.95
N ASN A 163 -2.41 35.56 -25.93
CA ASN A 163 -2.64 36.81 -25.20
C ASN A 163 -1.68 36.93 -24.02
N LYS A 164 -1.18 38.12 -23.77
CA LYS A 164 -0.39 38.42 -22.58
C LYS A 164 -1.31 38.56 -21.37
N GLY A 165 -1.02 37.85 -20.29
CA GLY A 165 -1.75 37.94 -19.03
C GLY A 165 -1.94 36.59 -18.33
N LEU A 166 -2.70 36.61 -17.22
CA LEU A 166 -2.94 35.44 -16.39
C LEU A 166 -4.16 34.64 -16.87
N VAL A 167 -4.25 33.39 -16.48
CA VAL A 167 -5.41 32.53 -16.77
C VAL A 167 -6.74 33.14 -16.34
N THR A 168 -6.75 33.86 -15.23
CA THR A 168 -7.94 34.56 -14.70
C THR A 168 -8.47 35.63 -15.66
N GLU A 169 -7.59 36.31 -16.39
CA GLU A 169 -8.01 37.30 -17.40
C GLU A 169 -8.64 36.59 -18.62
N GLY A 170 -8.11 35.42 -19.00
CA GLY A 170 -8.72 34.59 -20.02
C GLY A 170 -10.11 34.11 -19.63
N ILE A 171 -10.30 33.61 -18.40
CA ILE A 171 -11.61 33.20 -17.86
C ILE A 171 -12.55 34.39 -17.82
N GLU A 172 -12.11 35.56 -17.30
CA GLU A 172 -12.93 36.74 -17.19
C GLU A 172 -13.38 37.26 -18.55
N SER A 173 -12.54 37.15 -19.59
CA SER A 173 -12.89 37.54 -20.96
C SER A 173 -14.08 36.73 -21.52
N VAL A 174 -14.18 35.44 -21.14
CA VAL A 174 -15.32 34.60 -21.49
C VAL A 174 -16.57 34.99 -20.70
N ILE A 175 -16.43 35.16 -19.38
CA ILE A 175 -17.56 35.53 -18.49
C ILE A 175 -18.22 36.86 -18.93
N LYS A 176 -17.41 37.81 -19.38
CA LYS A 176 -17.91 39.13 -19.83
C LYS A 176 -18.69 39.08 -21.14
N ARG A 177 -18.52 38.05 -21.96
CA ARG A 177 -19.17 37.98 -23.29
C ARG A 177 -20.30 36.96 -23.37
N GLU A 178 -20.28 35.90 -22.54
CA GLU A 178 -21.30 34.88 -22.54
C GLU A 178 -21.51 34.29 -21.15
N LYS A 179 -22.68 33.67 -20.93
CA LYS A 179 -22.97 32.98 -19.67
C LYS A 179 -22.11 31.73 -19.56
N VAL A 180 -21.44 31.58 -18.42
CA VAL A 180 -20.69 30.36 -18.05
C VAL A 180 -21.46 29.63 -16.96
N ASP A 181 -21.74 28.37 -17.17
CA ASP A 181 -22.52 27.53 -16.24
C ASP A 181 -21.63 26.75 -15.25
N LYS A 182 -20.41 26.41 -15.65
CA LYS A 182 -19.45 25.69 -14.80
C LYS A 182 -18.01 26.01 -15.20
N CYS A 183 -17.11 26.02 -14.23
CA CYS A 183 -15.66 26.13 -14.46
C CYS A 183 -14.93 24.93 -13.88
N PHE A 184 -13.93 24.43 -14.61
CA PHE A 184 -12.93 23.48 -14.12
C PHE A 184 -11.56 24.16 -14.17
N ALA A 185 -10.79 24.10 -13.07
CA ALA A 185 -9.46 24.70 -13.03
C ALA A 185 -8.44 23.68 -12.50
N ILE A 186 -7.41 23.38 -13.33
CA ILE A 186 -6.35 22.43 -12.99
C ILE A 186 -4.99 23.04 -13.32
N GLY A 187 -4.10 23.07 -12.32
CA GLY A 187 -2.76 23.63 -12.46
C GLY A 187 -2.10 23.88 -11.10
N PRO A 188 -1.14 24.79 -11.03
CA PRO A 188 -0.54 25.19 -9.76
C PRO A 188 -1.60 25.62 -8.74
N ALA A 189 -1.48 25.18 -7.49
CA ALA A 189 -2.49 25.40 -6.45
C ALA A 189 -2.84 26.90 -6.27
N ILE A 190 -1.84 27.77 -6.40
CA ILE A 190 -2.05 29.22 -6.35
C ILE A 190 -2.93 29.72 -7.51
N MET A 191 -2.74 29.18 -8.72
CA MET A 191 -3.56 29.49 -9.87
C MET A 191 -5.02 29.08 -9.64
N MET A 192 -5.24 27.85 -9.17
CA MET A 192 -6.58 27.34 -8.85
C MET A 192 -7.29 28.19 -7.81
N LYS A 193 -6.59 28.62 -6.74
CA LYS A 193 -7.12 29.56 -5.74
C LYS A 193 -7.63 30.85 -6.39
N PHE A 194 -6.82 31.47 -7.27
CA PHE A 194 -7.23 32.71 -7.92
C PHE A 194 -8.36 32.53 -8.93
N CYS A 195 -8.42 31.39 -9.64
CA CYS A 195 -9.57 31.04 -10.47
C CYS A 195 -10.85 30.96 -9.63
N CYS A 196 -10.81 30.31 -8.46
CA CYS A 196 -11.95 30.23 -7.54
C CYS A 196 -12.37 31.60 -7.01
N LEU A 197 -11.42 32.46 -6.62
CA LEU A 197 -11.72 33.83 -6.17
C LEU A 197 -12.37 34.68 -7.27
N LEU A 198 -11.99 34.44 -8.53
CA LEU A 198 -12.64 35.12 -9.66
C LEU A 198 -14.05 34.58 -9.87
N THR A 199 -14.22 33.30 -10.05
CA THR A 199 -15.52 32.67 -10.37
C THR A 199 -16.54 32.83 -9.26
N GLN A 200 -16.10 32.93 -8.00
CA GLN A 200 -16.97 33.23 -6.85
C GLN A 200 -17.65 34.59 -6.96
N LYS A 201 -16.96 35.61 -7.51
CA LYS A 201 -17.56 36.94 -7.73
C LYS A 201 -18.71 36.90 -8.72
N TYR A 202 -18.70 35.92 -9.62
CA TYR A 202 -19.72 35.74 -10.66
C TYR A 202 -20.70 34.61 -10.34
N ASN A 203 -20.60 33.99 -9.15
CA ASN A 203 -21.40 32.84 -8.72
C ASN A 203 -21.34 31.66 -9.70
N ILE A 204 -20.19 31.38 -10.30
CA ILE A 204 -19.96 30.24 -11.21
C ILE A 204 -19.40 29.07 -10.41
N PRO A 205 -20.11 27.92 -10.32
CA PRO A 205 -19.60 26.73 -9.69
C PRO A 205 -18.26 26.32 -10.29
N THR A 206 -17.25 26.02 -9.44
CA THR A 206 -15.89 25.79 -9.90
C THR A 206 -15.30 24.57 -9.23
N ASP A 207 -14.98 23.55 -10.01
CA ASP A 207 -14.24 22.37 -9.54
C ASP A 207 -12.75 22.54 -9.81
N VAL A 208 -11.95 22.12 -8.82
CA VAL A 208 -10.49 22.13 -8.87
C VAL A 208 -9.94 20.73 -8.61
N SER A 209 -8.93 20.32 -9.36
CA SER A 209 -8.25 19.05 -9.12
C SER A 209 -7.03 19.26 -8.25
N LEU A 210 -7.10 18.81 -7.00
CA LEU A 210 -6.09 19.08 -5.99
C LEU A 210 -4.96 18.04 -6.05
N ASN A 211 -3.74 18.52 -5.92
CA ASN A 211 -2.54 17.71 -5.79
C ASN A 211 -1.94 17.95 -4.39
N THR A 212 -2.01 16.95 -3.53
CA THR A 212 -1.47 16.96 -2.16
C THR A 212 -0.43 15.87 -2.00
N ILE A 213 0.33 15.90 -0.90
CA ILE A 213 1.23 14.80 -0.53
C ILE A 213 0.40 13.54 -0.36
N MET A 214 0.76 12.46 -1.06
CA MET A 214 0.10 11.15 -0.99
C MET A 214 1.14 10.06 -0.75
N VAL A 215 0.79 9.07 0.09
CA VAL A 215 1.66 7.91 0.37
C VAL A 215 0.98 6.63 -0.12
N ASP A 216 -0.15 6.21 0.48
CA ASP A 216 -0.82 4.97 0.10
C ASP A 216 -1.78 5.11 -1.10
N GLY A 217 -2.45 6.25 -1.23
CA GLY A 217 -3.42 6.51 -2.32
C GLY A 217 -4.78 5.85 -2.16
N THR A 218 -5.02 5.09 -1.09
CA THR A 218 -6.26 4.33 -0.84
C THR A 218 -7.07 4.86 0.34
N GLY A 219 -6.61 5.97 0.97
CA GLY A 219 -7.27 6.60 2.13
C GLY A 219 -6.84 6.04 3.48
N MET A 220 -5.92 5.08 3.50
CA MET A 220 -5.49 4.41 4.71
C MET A 220 -4.60 5.29 5.60
N CYS A 221 -3.68 6.07 5.00
CA CYS A 221 -2.70 6.85 5.77
C CYS A 221 -3.22 8.22 6.21
N GLY A 222 -4.05 8.89 5.41
CA GLY A 222 -4.55 10.23 5.68
C GLY A 222 -3.53 11.36 5.45
N ALA A 223 -2.42 11.09 4.76
CA ALA A 223 -1.41 12.10 4.39
C ALA A 223 -2.01 13.20 3.51
N CYS A 224 -2.88 12.83 2.58
CA CYS A 224 -3.50 13.71 1.61
C CYS A 224 -4.72 14.50 2.13
N ARG A 225 -4.93 14.57 3.45
CA ARG A 225 -6.09 15.24 4.01
C ARG A 225 -6.06 16.76 3.79
N ILE A 226 -7.23 17.29 3.58
CA ILE A 226 -7.52 18.73 3.43
C ILE A 226 -8.86 19.06 4.11
N THR A 227 -9.09 20.34 4.38
CA THR A 227 -10.40 20.81 4.83
C THR A 227 -11.19 21.37 3.65
N VAL A 228 -12.38 20.81 3.41
CA VAL A 228 -13.34 21.29 2.40
C VAL A 228 -14.71 21.45 3.05
N GLY A 229 -15.28 22.66 3.00
CA GLY A 229 -16.55 22.96 3.65
C GLY A 229 -16.56 22.67 5.15
N GLY A 230 -15.45 22.94 5.85
CA GLY A 230 -15.28 22.71 7.28
C GLY A 230 -15.14 21.22 7.67
N LYS A 231 -14.96 20.30 6.72
CA LYS A 231 -14.80 18.86 6.97
C LYS A 231 -13.47 18.35 6.43
N THR A 232 -12.81 17.48 7.17
CA THR A 232 -11.63 16.77 6.67
C THR A 232 -12.01 15.81 5.55
N LYS A 233 -11.31 15.93 4.42
CA LYS A 233 -11.43 15.09 3.22
C LYS A 233 -10.09 14.51 2.85
N PHE A 234 -10.09 13.34 2.18
CA PHE A 234 -8.90 12.68 1.67
C PHE A 234 -8.86 12.80 0.16
N VAL A 235 -7.90 13.55 -0.39
CA VAL A 235 -7.81 13.82 -1.83
C VAL A 235 -7.74 12.53 -2.65
N CYS A 236 -7.07 11.50 -2.15
CA CYS A 236 -6.90 10.23 -2.87
C CYS A 236 -8.18 9.38 -3.00
N VAL A 237 -9.20 9.58 -2.16
CA VAL A 237 -10.45 8.78 -2.18
C VAL A 237 -11.72 9.60 -2.28
N ASP A 238 -11.76 10.82 -1.70
CA ASP A 238 -12.90 11.74 -1.83
C ASP A 238 -12.80 12.61 -3.09
N GLY A 239 -11.58 12.81 -3.63
CA GLY A 239 -11.25 13.63 -4.78
C GLY A 239 -10.66 12.81 -5.94
N PRO A 240 -9.81 13.42 -6.79
CA PRO A 240 -9.04 14.65 -6.54
C PRO A 240 -9.79 15.95 -6.76
N GLU A 241 -11.01 15.91 -7.30
CA GLU A 241 -11.77 17.11 -7.63
C GLU A 241 -12.70 17.50 -6.49
N PHE A 242 -12.74 18.81 -6.20
CA PHE A 242 -13.55 19.41 -5.15
C PHE A 242 -14.11 20.77 -5.59
N ASP A 243 -15.22 21.18 -4.97
CA ASP A 243 -15.69 22.56 -5.06
C ASP A 243 -14.62 23.51 -4.50
N GLY A 244 -13.95 24.22 -5.41
CA GLY A 244 -12.83 25.09 -5.09
C GLY A 244 -13.18 26.28 -4.21
N HIS A 245 -14.47 26.66 -4.12
CA HIS A 245 -14.96 27.73 -3.23
C HIS A 245 -15.02 27.27 -1.77
N GLN A 246 -14.97 25.95 -1.50
CA GLN A 246 -15.04 25.40 -0.15
C GLN A 246 -13.69 24.90 0.39
N VAL A 247 -12.62 24.97 -0.42
CA VAL A 247 -11.27 24.51 -0.03
C VAL A 247 -10.62 25.52 0.91
N GLU A 248 -10.06 25.01 2.02
CA GLU A 248 -9.21 25.79 2.93
C GLU A 248 -7.78 25.93 2.36
N TRP A 249 -7.61 26.82 1.39
CA TRP A 249 -6.38 26.96 0.61
C TRP A 249 -5.13 27.22 1.45
N ASP A 250 -5.23 28.01 2.53
CA ASP A 250 -4.07 28.37 3.34
C ASP A 250 -3.56 27.20 4.17
N GLU A 251 -4.46 26.33 4.64
CA GLU A 251 -4.11 25.06 5.28
C GLU A 251 -3.41 24.13 4.26
N MET A 252 -3.98 23.99 3.08
CA MET A 252 -3.41 23.15 2.02
C MET A 252 -1.99 23.60 1.64
N PHE A 253 -1.75 24.91 1.44
CA PHE A 253 -0.42 25.41 1.11
C PHE A 253 0.62 25.13 2.19
N LYS A 254 0.25 25.28 3.45
CA LYS A 254 1.15 24.96 4.57
C LYS A 254 1.54 23.48 4.56
N ARG A 255 0.56 22.58 4.40
CA ARG A 255 0.80 21.13 4.36
C ARG A 255 1.63 20.70 3.16
N MET A 256 1.38 21.24 1.98
CA MET A 256 2.21 20.99 0.79
C MET A 256 3.68 21.41 0.96
N GLY A 257 3.95 22.27 1.92
CA GLY A 257 5.31 22.72 2.24
C GLY A 257 6.05 21.87 3.28
N SER A 258 5.43 20.81 3.83
CA SER A 258 5.95 20.08 5.00
C SER A 258 7.36 19.51 4.82
N PHE A 259 7.73 19.08 3.62
CA PHE A 259 9.01 18.38 3.35
C PHE A 259 9.93 19.12 2.39
N LYS A 260 9.62 20.38 2.03
CA LYS A 260 10.35 21.13 1.00
C LYS A 260 11.84 21.28 1.25
N ASP A 261 12.26 21.38 2.50
CA ASP A 261 13.69 21.56 2.82
C ASP A 261 14.45 20.25 2.64
N VAL A 262 13.87 19.12 3.09
CA VAL A 262 14.43 17.76 2.89
C VAL A 262 14.50 17.42 1.41
N GLU A 263 13.40 17.61 0.66
CA GLU A 263 13.33 17.36 -0.78
C GLU A 263 14.37 18.16 -1.56
N ARG A 264 14.65 19.41 -1.14
CA ARG A 264 15.67 20.27 -1.78
C ARG A 264 17.08 19.79 -1.50
N GLU A 265 17.35 19.32 -0.30
CA GLU A 265 18.65 18.76 0.09
C GLU A 265 18.93 17.48 -0.72
N GLU A 266 17.98 16.56 -0.78
CA GLU A 266 18.12 15.30 -1.53
C GLU A 266 18.27 15.54 -3.04
N LEU A 267 17.54 16.48 -3.62
CA LEU A 267 17.70 16.85 -5.02
C LEU A 267 19.12 17.37 -5.30
N SER A 268 19.70 18.17 -4.41
CA SER A 268 21.08 18.67 -4.53
C SER A 268 22.12 17.56 -4.48
N HIS A 269 21.87 16.51 -3.69
CA HIS A 269 22.73 15.32 -3.62
C HIS A 269 22.66 14.51 -4.92
N LEU A 270 21.48 14.35 -5.53
CA LEU A 270 21.33 13.67 -6.80
C LEU A 270 22.09 14.41 -7.92
N GLU A 271 21.95 15.73 -8.01
CA GLU A 271 22.67 16.55 -8.99
C GLU A 271 24.20 16.43 -8.84
N ALA A 272 24.70 16.34 -7.61
CA ALA A 272 26.11 16.14 -7.33
C ALA A 272 26.60 14.72 -7.70
N SER A 273 25.77 13.69 -7.52
CA SER A 273 26.13 12.29 -7.77
C SER A 273 26.15 11.92 -9.26
N VAL A 274 25.37 12.57 -10.08
CA VAL A 274 25.37 12.37 -11.55
C VAL A 274 26.74 12.69 -12.19
N CYS A 275 27.58 13.49 -11.52
CA CYS A 275 28.92 13.78 -11.97
C CYS A 275 29.96 12.66 -11.73
N HIS A 276 29.64 11.57 -11.02
CA HIS A 276 30.60 10.55 -10.58
C HIS A 276 30.13 9.09 -10.65
N ALA A 277 29.10 8.75 -11.38
CA ALA A 277 28.58 7.37 -11.44
C ALA A 277 29.36 6.47 -12.43
N THR A 278 30.12 5.51 -11.86
CA THR A 278 30.44 4.24 -12.52
C THR A 278 29.42 3.20 -12.09
N PRO A 279 28.95 2.30 -12.97
CA PRO A 279 27.94 1.30 -12.62
C PRO A 279 28.53 0.27 -11.66
N GLN A 280 27.92 0.09 -10.50
CA GLN A 280 28.14 -1.08 -9.65
C GLN A 280 27.03 -2.09 -9.90
N GLU A 281 27.43 -3.29 -10.33
CA GLU A 281 26.58 -4.46 -10.44
C GLU A 281 26.13 -4.91 -9.05
N GLU A 282 24.81 -5.00 -8.84
CA GLU A 282 24.26 -5.63 -7.65
C GLU A 282 24.45 -7.15 -7.72
N ALA A 283 25.24 -7.68 -6.80
CA ALA A 283 25.43 -9.11 -6.63
C ALA A 283 24.22 -9.71 -5.89
N SER A 284 23.45 -10.55 -6.59
CA SER A 284 22.43 -11.39 -6.01
C SER A 284 23.05 -12.46 -5.11
N ALA A 285 22.76 -12.42 -3.81
CA ALA A 285 23.15 -13.47 -2.89
C ALA A 285 22.15 -14.63 -2.96
N GLU A 286 22.48 -15.65 -3.75
CA GLU A 286 21.84 -16.96 -3.66
C GLU A 286 22.37 -17.71 -2.41
N THR A 287 21.53 -17.91 -1.41
CA THR A 287 21.77 -18.87 -0.34
C THR A 287 21.08 -20.18 -0.67
N ALA A 288 21.80 -21.05 -1.34
CA ALA A 288 21.41 -22.45 -1.49
C ALA A 288 21.72 -23.21 -0.18
N ALA A 289 20.69 -23.54 0.60
CA ALA A 289 20.79 -24.52 1.66
C ALA A 289 20.26 -25.87 1.15
N ALA A 290 21.18 -26.80 0.88
CA ALA A 290 20.84 -28.19 0.58
C ALA A 290 20.31 -28.87 1.84
N GLY A 291 18.99 -29.11 1.89
CA GLY A 291 18.34 -29.84 2.96
C GLY A 291 18.61 -31.35 2.88
N ARG A 292 19.12 -31.95 3.95
CA ARG A 292 19.16 -33.40 4.13
C ARG A 292 17.73 -33.92 4.28
N ALA A 293 17.41 -34.99 3.54
CA ALA A 293 16.17 -35.75 3.71
C ALA A 293 16.03 -36.27 5.14
N MET A 294 14.95 -35.95 5.81
CA MET A 294 14.65 -36.42 7.17
C MET A 294 13.77 -37.65 7.17
N THR A 295 14.01 -38.47 8.18
CA THR A 295 13.33 -39.72 8.56
C THR A 295 11.81 -39.54 8.74
N ALA A 296 11.06 -40.62 8.52
CA ALA A 296 9.61 -40.67 8.53
C ALA A 296 8.98 -39.93 9.72
N ASN A 297 8.21 -38.86 9.41
CA ASN A 297 7.43 -38.10 10.37
C ASN A 297 6.28 -38.96 10.92
N ALA A 298 6.00 -38.86 12.22
CA ALA A 298 4.85 -39.53 12.83
C ALA A 298 3.54 -39.08 12.14
N PRO A 299 2.54 -39.97 11.96
CA PRO A 299 1.23 -39.54 11.43
C PRO A 299 0.62 -38.43 12.28
N MET A 300 -0.07 -37.45 11.63
CA MET A 300 -0.67 -36.34 12.34
C MET A 300 -1.67 -36.77 13.41
N GLU A 301 -2.42 -37.83 13.12
CA GLU A 301 -3.36 -38.45 14.07
C GLU A 301 -2.68 -38.85 15.37
N GLU A 302 -1.48 -39.50 15.28
CA GLU A 302 -0.70 -39.88 16.46
C GLU A 302 -0.18 -38.65 17.23
N LEU A 303 0.23 -37.60 16.52
CA LEU A 303 0.68 -36.37 17.17
C LEU A 303 -0.45 -35.68 17.93
N LEU A 304 -1.67 -35.74 17.41
CA LEU A 304 -2.85 -35.12 18.02
C LEU A 304 -3.48 -35.99 19.12
N ASP A 305 -3.25 -37.32 19.09
CA ASP A 305 -3.88 -38.21 20.07
C ASP A 305 -3.30 -38.02 21.47
N ARG A 306 -4.19 -37.62 22.39
CA ARG A 306 -3.83 -37.50 23.81
C ARG A 306 -3.44 -38.85 24.45
N LYS A 307 -3.89 -39.99 23.90
CA LYS A 307 -3.62 -41.34 24.40
C LYS A 307 -2.37 -41.95 23.76
N ALA A 308 -1.70 -41.29 22.83
CA ALA A 308 -0.46 -41.78 22.24
C ALA A 308 0.53 -42.18 23.34
N PRO A 309 1.24 -43.35 23.21
CA PRO A 309 2.11 -43.89 24.26
C PRO A 309 3.17 -42.91 24.74
N TRP A 310 3.77 -42.14 23.82
CA TRP A 310 4.77 -41.15 24.15
C TRP A 310 4.20 -40.02 25.03
N ARG A 311 2.96 -39.64 24.78
CA ARG A 311 2.29 -38.52 25.47
C ARG A 311 1.78 -38.95 26.87
N GLU A 312 1.34 -40.20 26.97
CA GLU A 312 1.05 -40.81 28.28
C GLU A 312 2.31 -40.97 29.16
N ALA A 313 3.44 -41.36 28.57
CA ALA A 313 4.71 -41.45 29.27
C ALA A 313 5.12 -40.10 29.88
N LEU A 314 5.01 -38.99 29.11
CA LEU A 314 5.26 -37.63 29.60
C LEU A 314 4.32 -37.23 30.76
N ARG A 315 3.03 -37.58 30.70
CA ARG A 315 2.12 -37.31 31.83
C ARG A 315 2.50 -38.09 33.09
N LYS A 316 2.96 -39.33 32.92
CA LYS A 316 3.36 -40.20 34.06
C LYS A 316 4.71 -39.80 34.64
N SER A 317 5.60 -39.20 33.85
CA SER A 317 6.96 -38.80 34.27
C SER A 317 7.00 -37.73 35.34
N MET A 318 5.95 -36.88 35.43
CA MET A 318 5.87 -35.77 36.39
C MET A 318 4.42 -35.54 36.85
N LYS A 319 4.20 -35.54 38.17
CA LYS A 319 2.86 -35.33 38.74
C LYS A 319 2.33 -33.91 38.49
N PRO A 320 1.01 -33.73 38.42
CA PRO A 320 0.41 -32.39 38.22
C PRO A 320 0.92 -31.33 39.22
N LYS A 321 1.05 -31.67 40.50
CA LYS A 321 1.57 -30.77 41.53
C LYS A 321 3.02 -30.34 41.27
N GLU A 322 3.85 -31.21 40.72
CA GLU A 322 5.24 -30.89 40.37
C GLU A 322 5.26 -29.95 39.16
N ARG A 323 4.40 -30.15 38.15
CA ARG A 323 4.27 -29.29 36.99
C ARG A 323 3.77 -27.88 37.38
N THR A 324 2.82 -27.81 38.30
CA THR A 324 2.29 -26.52 38.78
C THR A 324 3.26 -25.74 39.67
N ALA A 325 4.25 -26.43 40.24
CA ALA A 325 5.30 -25.81 41.06
C ALA A 325 6.40 -25.14 40.22
N ILE A 326 6.50 -25.45 38.92
CA ILE A 326 7.49 -24.84 38.03
C ILE A 326 7.13 -23.37 37.82
N ALA A 327 8.02 -22.47 38.15
CA ALA A 327 7.84 -21.03 37.90
C ALA A 327 7.76 -20.72 36.40
N ARG A 328 7.02 -19.69 36.03
CA ARG A 328 6.96 -19.20 34.65
C ARG A 328 8.38 -18.75 34.21
N CYS A 329 8.80 -19.19 33.05
CA CYS A 329 10.02 -18.74 32.41
C CYS A 329 9.73 -17.41 31.68
N PRO A 330 10.39 -16.30 32.02
CA PRO A 330 10.24 -15.06 31.25
C PRO A 330 10.89 -15.22 29.88
N MET A 331 10.32 -14.58 28.85
CA MET A 331 11.00 -14.45 27.55
C MET A 331 12.19 -13.50 27.68
N ASN A 332 13.22 -13.77 26.91
CA ASN A 332 14.38 -12.91 26.84
C ASN A 332 14.06 -11.64 26.05
N GLU A 333 14.63 -10.52 26.45
CA GLU A 333 14.50 -9.23 25.79
C GLU A 333 15.87 -8.57 25.65
N LEU A 334 16.01 -7.70 24.64
CA LEU A 334 17.17 -6.83 24.50
C LEU A 334 17.30 -5.90 25.72
N ASP A 335 18.53 -5.57 26.08
CA ASP A 335 18.82 -4.61 27.14
C ASP A 335 18.08 -3.29 26.92
N PRO A 336 17.42 -2.70 27.93
CA PRO A 336 16.61 -1.48 27.79
C PRO A 336 17.37 -0.26 27.25
N VAL A 337 18.67 -0.13 27.54
CA VAL A 337 19.49 0.96 27.02
C VAL A 337 19.85 0.70 25.55
N TYR A 338 20.25 -0.53 25.23
CA TYR A 338 20.57 -0.92 23.87
C TYR A 338 19.38 -0.81 22.93
N ARG A 339 18.20 -1.34 23.32
CA ARG A 339 17.00 -1.27 22.46
C ARG A 339 16.51 0.15 22.17
N ALA A 340 16.90 1.14 22.97
CA ALA A 340 16.60 2.55 22.70
C ALA A 340 17.47 3.13 21.55
N THR A 341 18.54 2.46 21.15
CA THR A 341 19.45 2.87 20.08
C THR A 341 19.19 2.17 18.74
N THR A 342 18.37 1.12 18.74
CA THR A 342 18.00 0.38 17.52
C THR A 342 16.52 0.55 17.18
N ARG A 343 16.18 0.62 15.89
CA ARG A 343 14.80 0.70 15.40
C ARG A 343 14.34 -0.58 14.70
N THR A 344 15.28 -1.43 14.27
CA THR A 344 15.04 -2.58 13.41
C THR A 344 15.22 -3.92 14.11
N GLU A 345 15.93 -3.95 15.24
CA GLU A 345 16.14 -5.19 15.98
C GLU A 345 14.92 -5.56 16.82
N GLU A 346 14.52 -6.81 16.72
CA GLU A 346 13.39 -7.33 17.49
C GLU A 346 13.68 -7.30 18.98
N VAL A 347 12.88 -6.56 19.74
CA VAL A 347 13.09 -6.32 21.18
C VAL A 347 12.96 -7.60 21.99
N ASN A 348 11.92 -8.41 21.75
CA ASN A 348 11.74 -9.68 22.42
C ASN A 348 12.50 -10.75 21.64
N THR A 349 13.43 -11.45 22.27
CA THR A 349 14.28 -12.47 21.62
C THR A 349 13.80 -13.92 21.84
N GLY A 350 12.67 -14.08 22.53
CA GLY A 350 12.03 -15.39 22.71
C GLY A 350 12.71 -16.27 23.76
N TYR A 351 12.57 -17.58 23.63
CA TYR A 351 13.14 -18.60 24.52
C TYR A 351 14.36 -19.28 23.91
N THR A 352 15.30 -19.69 24.76
CA THR A 352 16.26 -20.75 24.40
C THR A 352 15.56 -22.12 24.37
N LYS A 353 16.22 -23.17 23.84
CA LYS A 353 15.70 -24.54 23.84
C LYS A 353 15.36 -25.02 25.25
N GLU A 354 16.25 -24.77 26.19
CA GLU A 354 16.13 -25.18 27.61
C GLU A 354 14.96 -24.44 28.29
N GLN A 355 14.83 -23.15 28.03
CA GLN A 355 13.71 -22.36 28.54
C GLN A 355 12.39 -22.84 27.98
N ALA A 356 12.30 -23.06 26.65
CA ALA A 356 11.11 -23.56 25.99
C ALA A 356 10.67 -24.95 26.52
N MET A 357 11.61 -25.88 26.68
CA MET A 357 11.34 -27.19 27.27
C MET A 357 10.91 -27.09 28.73
N THR A 358 11.51 -26.18 29.50
CA THR A 358 11.14 -25.94 30.90
C THR A 358 9.72 -25.37 31.00
N GLU A 359 9.39 -24.39 30.20
CA GLU A 359 8.04 -23.83 30.14
C GLU A 359 7.01 -24.87 29.66
N ALA A 360 7.38 -25.73 28.70
CA ALA A 360 6.51 -26.78 28.19
C ALA A 360 6.14 -27.83 29.27
N LYS A 361 7.06 -28.13 30.23
CA LYS A 361 6.80 -29.05 31.36
C LYS A 361 5.66 -28.55 32.25
N ARG A 362 5.34 -27.26 32.27
CA ARG A 362 4.24 -26.70 33.05
C ARG A 362 2.86 -27.13 32.53
N CYS A 363 2.77 -27.58 31.29
CA CYS A 363 1.52 -28.05 30.68
C CYS A 363 1.03 -29.36 31.33
N LEU A 364 -0.22 -29.33 31.85
CA LEU A 364 -0.87 -30.50 32.48
C LEU A 364 -1.42 -31.52 31.48
N ASP A 365 -1.47 -31.17 30.20
CA ASP A 365 -2.10 -31.99 29.15
C ASP A 365 -3.54 -32.38 29.52
N CYS A 366 -4.38 -31.38 29.78
CA CYS A 366 -5.75 -31.55 30.27
C CYS A 366 -6.60 -32.45 29.36
N ALA A 367 -7.55 -33.19 29.95
CA ALA A 367 -8.49 -34.00 29.17
C ALA A 367 -9.48 -33.11 28.38
N ASN A 368 -9.87 -31.97 28.94
CA ASN A 368 -10.65 -30.93 28.28
C ASN A 368 -9.82 -29.64 28.28
N PRO A 369 -9.05 -29.40 27.24
CA PRO A 369 -8.11 -28.28 27.20
C PRO A 369 -8.80 -26.96 26.81
N MET A 370 -9.23 -26.17 27.80
CA MET A 370 -9.88 -24.87 27.60
C MET A 370 -9.02 -23.90 26.80
N CYS A 371 -7.70 -24.02 26.84
CA CYS A 371 -6.79 -23.19 26.01
C CYS A 371 -7.03 -23.35 24.51
N MET A 372 -7.51 -24.49 24.03
CA MET A 372 -7.89 -24.66 22.62
C MET A 372 -9.16 -23.86 22.28
N GLN A 373 -10.11 -23.77 23.21
CA GLN A 373 -11.32 -22.96 23.02
C GLN A 373 -11.02 -21.45 23.02
N GLY A 374 -9.97 -21.05 23.73
CA GLY A 374 -9.48 -19.67 23.73
C GLY A 374 -8.62 -19.30 22.49
N CYS A 375 -8.29 -20.26 21.64
CA CYS A 375 -7.53 -20.01 20.41
C CYS A 375 -8.48 -19.82 19.22
N PRO A 376 -8.50 -18.65 18.54
CA PRO A 376 -9.40 -18.40 17.41
C PRO A 376 -9.22 -19.38 16.24
N VAL A 377 -8.00 -19.90 16.05
CA VAL A 377 -7.67 -20.87 14.98
C VAL A 377 -7.59 -22.31 15.50
N SER A 378 -8.05 -22.57 16.72
CA SER A 378 -8.21 -23.90 17.31
C SER A 378 -6.95 -24.78 17.30
N ILE A 379 -5.76 -24.19 17.51
CA ILE A 379 -4.50 -24.94 17.63
C ILE A 379 -4.60 -26.00 18.72
N ASN A 380 -4.15 -27.22 18.45
CA ASN A 380 -4.03 -28.26 19.49
C ASN A 380 -2.85 -27.92 20.42
N ILE A 381 -3.08 -26.93 21.29
CA ILE A 381 -2.05 -26.38 22.18
C ILE A 381 -1.37 -27.43 23.05
N PRO A 382 -2.09 -28.35 23.73
CA PRO A 382 -1.41 -29.39 24.52
C PRO A 382 -0.51 -30.28 23.68
N SER A 383 -0.92 -30.58 22.43
CA SER A 383 -0.13 -31.45 21.56
C SER A 383 1.20 -30.82 21.16
N PHE A 384 1.20 -29.57 20.64
CA PHE A 384 2.48 -28.96 20.26
C PHE A 384 3.38 -28.72 21.47
N ILE A 385 2.82 -28.33 22.63
CA ILE A 385 3.61 -28.14 23.86
C ILE A 385 4.23 -29.43 24.34
N LYS A 386 3.52 -30.58 24.26
CA LYS A 386 4.08 -31.86 24.64
C LYS A 386 5.19 -32.31 23.69
N ASN A 387 5.12 -31.94 22.40
CA ASN A 387 6.23 -32.14 21.48
C ASN A 387 7.44 -31.27 21.85
N VAL A 388 7.23 -30.00 22.27
CA VAL A 388 8.32 -29.18 22.80
C VAL A 388 8.93 -29.79 24.07
N GLU A 389 8.10 -30.29 25.00
CA GLU A 389 8.58 -30.93 26.24
C GLU A 389 9.53 -32.11 25.98
N ARG A 390 9.30 -32.90 24.94
CA ARG A 390 10.16 -34.04 24.57
C ARG A 390 11.30 -33.66 23.60
N GLY A 391 11.42 -32.41 23.19
CA GLY A 391 12.48 -31.94 22.29
C GLY A 391 12.19 -32.12 20.79
N GLU A 392 11.00 -32.58 20.42
CA GLU A 392 10.58 -32.77 19.03
C GLU A 392 9.98 -31.49 18.46
N PHE A 393 10.84 -30.50 18.23
CA PHE A 393 10.41 -29.13 17.87
C PHE A 393 9.80 -29.07 16.48
N LEU A 394 10.27 -29.85 15.50
CA LEU A 394 9.70 -29.89 14.16
C LEU A 394 8.32 -30.57 14.16
N GLU A 395 8.09 -31.59 14.99
CA GLU A 395 6.76 -32.17 15.16
C GLU A 395 5.81 -31.17 15.84
N ALA A 396 6.32 -30.36 16.77
CA ALA A 396 5.55 -29.25 17.33
C ALA A 396 5.14 -28.23 16.25
N ALA A 397 6.02 -27.89 15.31
CA ALA A 397 5.72 -27.00 14.18
C ALA A 397 4.64 -27.59 13.25
N ARG A 398 4.69 -28.89 12.97
CA ARG A 398 3.63 -29.59 12.21
C ARG A 398 2.26 -29.45 12.87
N VAL A 399 2.21 -29.65 14.20
CA VAL A 399 0.96 -29.48 14.96
C VAL A 399 0.44 -28.05 14.91
N LEU A 400 1.31 -27.05 15.00
CA LEU A 400 0.92 -25.63 14.85
C LEU A 400 0.33 -25.36 13.46
N LYS A 401 1.02 -25.76 12.41
CA LYS A 401 0.63 -25.53 11.01
C LYS A 401 -0.59 -26.33 10.55
N HIS A 402 -1.01 -27.31 11.33
CA HIS A 402 -2.24 -28.06 11.03
C HIS A 402 -3.46 -27.14 10.94
N THR A 403 -3.57 -26.17 11.82
CA THR A 403 -4.70 -25.19 11.83
C THR A 403 -4.26 -23.74 11.72
N SER A 404 -3.01 -23.39 12.01
CA SER A 404 -2.49 -22.00 11.88
C SER A 404 -1.69 -21.86 10.59
N SER A 405 -2.03 -20.85 9.78
CA SER A 405 -1.28 -20.54 8.56
C SER A 405 -0.17 -19.51 8.78
N LEU A 406 -0.12 -18.85 9.95
CA LEU A 406 0.82 -17.78 10.29
C LEU A 406 1.42 -17.95 11.70
N PRO A 407 2.04 -19.09 12.03
CA PRO A 407 2.49 -19.39 13.39
C PRO A 407 3.58 -18.44 13.90
N ALA A 408 4.50 -17.98 13.04
CA ALA A 408 5.56 -17.05 13.42
C ALA A 408 5.03 -15.64 13.73
N VAL A 409 3.99 -15.20 13.02
CA VAL A 409 3.26 -13.95 13.30
C VAL A 409 2.47 -14.08 14.60
N CYS A 410 1.66 -15.13 14.74
CA CYS A 410 0.83 -15.37 15.93
C CYS A 410 1.68 -15.44 17.20
N GLY A 411 2.80 -16.13 17.16
CA GLY A 411 3.73 -16.25 18.29
C GLY A 411 4.32 -14.91 18.78
N ARG A 412 4.28 -13.85 17.93
CA ARG A 412 4.80 -12.51 18.25
C ARG A 412 3.73 -11.50 18.63
N VAL A 413 2.59 -11.49 17.92
CA VAL A 413 1.64 -10.39 18.01
C VAL A 413 0.26 -10.77 18.54
N CYS A 414 -0.05 -12.07 18.64
CA CYS A 414 -1.30 -12.54 19.22
C CYS A 414 -1.36 -12.16 20.71
N PRO A 415 -2.46 -11.56 21.20
CA PRO A 415 -2.63 -11.25 22.62
C PRO A 415 -2.98 -12.52 23.41
N GLN A 416 -2.04 -13.45 23.50
CA GLN A 416 -2.22 -14.81 24.08
C GLN A 416 -2.72 -14.74 25.50
N GLU A 417 -2.29 -13.73 26.29
CA GLU A 417 -2.73 -13.47 27.65
C GLU A 417 -4.24 -13.18 27.78
N LYS A 418 -4.88 -12.72 26.69
CA LYS A 418 -6.32 -12.46 26.62
C LYS A 418 -7.11 -13.57 25.94
N GLN A 419 -6.41 -14.52 25.31
CA GLN A 419 -7.00 -15.61 24.53
C GLN A 419 -6.72 -16.98 25.17
N CYS A 420 -5.82 -17.76 24.60
CA CYS A 420 -5.55 -19.12 25.07
C CYS A 420 -4.97 -19.18 26.49
N GLU A 421 -4.13 -18.22 26.88
CA GLU A 421 -3.57 -18.16 28.23
C GLU A 421 -4.62 -17.79 29.29
N SER A 422 -5.58 -16.90 28.97
CA SER A 422 -6.64 -16.54 29.89
C SER A 422 -7.54 -17.73 30.27
N GLN A 423 -7.62 -18.74 29.43
CA GLN A 423 -8.39 -19.95 29.63
C GLN A 423 -7.55 -21.09 30.27
N CYS A 424 -6.30 -20.84 30.57
CA CYS A 424 -5.39 -21.82 31.13
C CYS A 424 -5.09 -21.53 32.60
N ILE A 425 -5.04 -22.56 33.43
CA ILE A 425 -4.59 -22.43 34.83
C ILE A 425 -3.08 -22.17 34.95
N HIS A 426 -2.33 -22.40 33.87
CA HIS A 426 -0.90 -22.12 33.72
C HIS A 426 -0.65 -21.40 32.40
N LEU A 427 -0.05 -20.22 32.46
CA LEU A 427 0.33 -19.45 31.29
C LEU A 427 1.51 -20.10 30.55
N LYS A 428 1.46 -20.14 29.21
CA LYS A 428 2.46 -20.77 28.33
C LYS A 428 2.63 -19.97 27.05
N MET A 429 3.86 -19.80 26.57
CA MET A 429 4.17 -19.05 25.37
C MET A 429 5.29 -19.73 24.58
N ASN A 430 5.00 -20.83 23.91
CA ASN A 430 5.98 -21.60 23.12
C ASN A 430 5.80 -21.50 21.61
N GLU A 431 4.71 -20.89 21.11
CA GLU A 431 4.40 -20.84 19.69
C GLU A 431 5.50 -20.14 18.90
N ARG A 432 5.97 -18.98 19.38
CA ARG A 432 7.08 -18.24 18.79
C ARG A 432 8.35 -19.09 18.69
N PHE A 433 8.74 -19.73 19.80
CA PHE A 433 9.95 -20.56 19.83
C PHE A 433 9.90 -21.67 18.77
N VAL A 434 8.77 -22.33 18.62
CA VAL A 434 8.59 -23.42 17.65
C VAL A 434 8.73 -22.90 16.22
N ALA A 435 8.08 -21.79 15.89
CA ALA A 435 8.17 -21.19 14.57
C ALA A 435 9.57 -20.67 14.23
N ASP A 436 10.26 -20.07 15.21
CA ASP A 436 11.64 -19.60 15.06
C ASP A 436 12.61 -20.76 14.88
N TYR A 437 12.46 -21.83 15.68
CA TYR A 437 13.28 -23.02 15.56
C TYR A 437 13.16 -23.68 14.18
N GLU A 438 11.94 -23.81 13.66
CA GLU A 438 11.72 -24.37 12.32
C GLU A 438 12.43 -23.53 11.27
N ARG A 439 12.24 -22.20 11.28
CA ARG A 439 12.89 -21.27 10.36
C ARG A 439 14.42 -21.36 10.42
N GLU A 440 14.99 -21.31 11.63
CA GLU A 440 16.43 -21.30 11.85
C GLU A 440 17.09 -22.65 11.54
N SER A 441 16.35 -23.74 11.67
CA SER A 441 16.82 -25.06 11.27
C SER A 441 16.96 -25.23 9.75
N GLY A 442 16.33 -24.35 8.95
CA GLY A 442 16.24 -24.49 7.49
C GLY A 442 15.27 -25.59 7.03
N ASN A 443 14.65 -26.33 7.95
CA ASN A 443 13.76 -27.47 7.67
C ASN A 443 12.29 -27.03 7.75
N ILE A 444 11.88 -26.12 6.86
CA ILE A 444 10.49 -25.65 6.82
C ILE A 444 9.58 -26.77 6.30
N ILE A 445 8.65 -27.20 7.13
CA ILE A 445 7.68 -28.25 6.80
C ILE A 445 6.38 -27.59 6.34
N LEU A 446 6.00 -27.83 5.08
CA LEU A 446 4.70 -27.40 4.57
C LEU A 446 3.62 -28.41 4.98
N PRO A 447 2.38 -27.96 5.25
CA PRO A 447 1.25 -28.85 5.52
C PRO A 447 0.90 -29.67 4.28
N GLU A 448 0.30 -30.84 4.49
CA GLU A 448 -0.25 -31.66 3.41
C GLU A 448 -1.39 -30.93 2.68
N LEU A 449 -1.38 -31.01 1.37
CA LEU A 449 -2.38 -30.40 0.51
C LEU A 449 -3.31 -31.46 -0.06
N ALA A 450 -4.61 -31.16 -0.04
CA ALA A 450 -5.58 -31.97 -0.79
C ALA A 450 -5.34 -31.85 -2.30
N PRO A 451 -5.74 -32.85 -3.09
CA PRO A 451 -5.68 -32.76 -4.55
C PRO A 451 -6.43 -31.51 -5.07
N LYS A 452 -5.87 -30.88 -6.11
CA LYS A 452 -6.49 -29.71 -6.75
C LYS A 452 -7.92 -30.03 -7.22
N ASN A 453 -8.88 -29.19 -6.81
CA ASN A 453 -10.30 -29.32 -7.19
C ASN A 453 -10.69 -28.47 -8.41
N GLY A 454 -9.76 -27.64 -8.93
CA GLY A 454 -9.97 -26.78 -10.08
C GLY A 454 -10.87 -25.55 -9.83
N ILE A 455 -11.22 -25.29 -8.57
CA ILE A 455 -12.07 -24.14 -8.21
C ILE A 455 -11.17 -22.95 -7.84
N LYS A 456 -11.33 -21.84 -8.58
CA LYS A 456 -10.60 -20.59 -8.30
C LYS A 456 -11.31 -19.77 -7.22
N VAL A 457 -10.54 -19.25 -6.26
CA VAL A 457 -11.00 -18.36 -5.20
C VAL A 457 -10.14 -17.10 -5.18
N ALA A 458 -10.78 -15.94 -5.18
CA ALA A 458 -10.12 -14.65 -5.02
C ALA A 458 -10.15 -14.19 -3.56
N VAL A 459 -9.07 -13.60 -3.11
CA VAL A 459 -8.95 -12.97 -1.78
C VAL A 459 -8.59 -11.49 -2.01
N VAL A 460 -9.38 -10.58 -1.45
CA VAL A 460 -9.18 -9.13 -1.57
C VAL A 460 -8.52 -8.61 -0.31
N GLY A 461 -7.23 -8.29 -0.39
CA GLY A 461 -6.39 -7.86 0.71
C GLY A 461 -5.50 -8.97 1.27
N SER A 462 -4.23 -8.67 1.43
CA SER A 462 -3.19 -9.59 1.92
C SER A 462 -2.87 -9.41 3.41
N GLY A 463 -3.74 -8.76 4.17
CA GLY A 463 -3.61 -8.68 5.62
C GLY A 463 -3.76 -10.05 6.30
N PRO A 464 -3.61 -10.14 7.63
CA PRO A 464 -3.62 -11.41 8.35
C PRO A 464 -4.86 -12.27 8.07
N ALA A 465 -6.03 -11.66 7.89
CA ALA A 465 -7.26 -12.38 7.56
C ALA A 465 -7.18 -13.02 6.16
N GLY A 466 -6.71 -12.26 5.15
CA GLY A 466 -6.55 -12.75 3.78
C GLY A 466 -5.51 -13.85 3.67
N LEU A 467 -4.35 -13.68 4.30
CA LEU A 467 -3.28 -14.69 4.33
C LEU A 467 -3.72 -15.98 5.02
N SER A 468 -4.42 -15.87 6.17
CA SER A 468 -4.93 -17.03 6.90
C SER A 468 -5.96 -17.80 6.07
N PHE A 469 -6.93 -17.10 5.48
CA PHE A 469 -7.92 -17.70 4.61
C PHE A 469 -7.28 -18.36 3.38
N ALA A 470 -6.32 -17.69 2.74
CA ALA A 470 -5.62 -18.23 1.58
C ALA A 470 -4.88 -19.53 1.94
N GLY A 471 -4.20 -19.56 3.10
CA GLY A 471 -3.50 -20.75 3.60
C GLY A 471 -4.44 -21.92 3.88
N ASP A 472 -5.64 -21.67 4.41
CA ASP A 472 -6.61 -22.73 4.65
C ASP A 472 -7.23 -23.23 3.34
N MET A 473 -7.60 -22.35 2.44
CA MET A 473 -8.22 -22.74 1.16
C MET A 473 -7.27 -23.53 0.28
N VAL A 474 -5.99 -23.16 0.23
CA VAL A 474 -5.01 -23.92 -0.57
C VAL A 474 -4.79 -25.34 0.00
N LYS A 475 -4.85 -25.51 1.34
CA LYS A 475 -4.83 -26.86 1.96
C LYS A 475 -5.99 -27.74 1.48
N TYR A 476 -7.16 -27.15 1.24
CA TYR A 476 -8.33 -27.86 0.70
C TYR A 476 -8.32 -28.04 -0.82
N GLY A 477 -7.23 -27.72 -1.50
CA GLY A 477 -7.07 -27.94 -2.94
C GLY A 477 -7.66 -26.87 -3.86
N TYR A 478 -8.06 -25.71 -3.33
CA TYR A 478 -8.53 -24.57 -4.15
C TYR A 478 -7.36 -23.85 -4.83
N ASP A 479 -7.63 -23.27 -5.99
CA ASP A 479 -6.71 -22.36 -6.67
C ASP A 479 -6.93 -20.94 -6.14
N VAL A 480 -6.04 -20.47 -5.27
CA VAL A 480 -6.20 -19.20 -4.55
C VAL A 480 -5.33 -18.11 -5.15
N THR A 481 -5.93 -16.95 -5.41
CA THR A 481 -5.24 -15.72 -5.78
C THR A 481 -5.59 -14.61 -4.80
N VAL A 482 -4.57 -13.99 -4.21
CA VAL A 482 -4.69 -12.85 -3.30
C VAL A 482 -4.36 -11.58 -4.07
N PHE A 483 -5.27 -10.62 -4.09
CA PHE A 483 -5.12 -9.31 -4.70
C PHE A 483 -4.84 -8.28 -3.62
N GLU A 484 -3.74 -7.54 -3.77
CA GLU A 484 -3.30 -6.54 -2.80
C GLU A 484 -3.21 -5.15 -3.46
N ALA A 485 -3.77 -4.16 -2.78
CA ALA A 485 -3.77 -2.77 -3.23
C ALA A 485 -2.40 -2.09 -3.14
N LEU A 486 -1.55 -2.53 -2.19
CA LEU A 486 -0.22 -2.00 -1.97
C LEU A 486 0.84 -2.81 -2.73
N HIS A 487 2.05 -2.25 -2.80
CA HIS A 487 3.19 -2.90 -3.44
C HIS A 487 3.86 -3.99 -2.58
N GLU A 488 3.46 -4.15 -1.31
CA GLU A 488 3.92 -5.18 -0.40
C GLU A 488 2.78 -6.05 0.08
N ILE A 489 3.04 -7.38 0.18
CA ILE A 489 2.08 -8.35 0.73
C ILE A 489 2.21 -8.37 2.25
N GLY A 490 1.09 -8.42 2.96
CA GLY A 490 1.06 -8.52 4.42
C GLY A 490 0.10 -7.55 5.10
N GLY A 491 -0.35 -6.50 4.39
CA GLY A 491 -1.24 -5.50 4.96
C GLY A 491 -0.67 -4.90 6.25
N VAL A 492 -1.48 -4.84 7.31
CA VAL A 492 -1.07 -4.27 8.60
C VAL A 492 0.16 -4.94 9.22
N LEU A 493 0.48 -6.18 8.85
CA LEU A 493 1.69 -6.87 9.32
C LEU A 493 2.96 -6.18 8.81
N LYS A 494 2.90 -5.58 7.62
CA LYS A 494 4.00 -4.86 6.97
C LYS A 494 3.95 -3.36 7.25
N TYR A 495 2.82 -2.69 7.00
CA TYR A 495 2.76 -1.24 7.12
C TYR A 495 2.49 -0.74 8.54
N GLY A 496 1.84 -1.56 9.41
CA GLY A 496 1.31 -1.08 10.68
C GLY A 496 2.04 -1.56 11.93
N ILE A 497 2.71 -2.70 11.90
CA ILE A 497 3.43 -3.25 13.04
C ILE A 497 4.92 -2.89 12.91
N PRO A 498 5.51 -2.16 13.89
CA PRO A 498 6.91 -1.78 13.83
C PRO A 498 7.86 -2.98 13.75
N GLU A 499 8.97 -2.81 13.01
CA GLU A 499 10.01 -3.80 12.77
C GLU A 499 10.56 -4.42 14.07
N PHE A 500 10.75 -3.61 15.11
CA PHE A 500 11.22 -4.09 16.41
C PHE A 500 10.25 -5.02 17.16
N ARG A 501 8.99 -5.12 16.70
CA ARG A 501 7.99 -6.04 17.26
C ARG A 501 7.69 -7.21 16.34
N LEU A 502 7.60 -6.97 15.04
CA LEU A 502 7.38 -8.00 14.01
C LEU A 502 8.27 -7.69 12.81
N PRO A 503 9.47 -8.27 12.74
CA PRO A 503 10.37 -8.04 11.62
C PRO A 503 9.75 -8.46 10.29
N ASN A 504 9.88 -7.62 9.26
CA ASN A 504 9.35 -7.86 7.92
C ASN A 504 9.82 -9.20 7.34
N LYS A 505 11.10 -9.56 7.59
CA LYS A 505 11.66 -10.88 7.20
C LYS A 505 10.88 -12.09 7.74
N ILE A 506 10.22 -11.95 8.88
CA ILE A 506 9.38 -13.01 9.46
C ILE A 506 8.08 -13.15 8.67
N VAL A 507 7.47 -12.01 8.31
CA VAL A 507 6.27 -11.98 7.49
C VAL A 507 6.55 -12.55 6.10
N ASP A 508 7.71 -12.22 5.51
CA ASP A 508 8.14 -12.73 4.20
C ASP A 508 8.29 -14.24 4.17
N VAL A 509 8.79 -14.84 5.25
CA VAL A 509 8.89 -16.31 5.36
C VAL A 509 7.50 -16.96 5.32
N GLU A 510 6.52 -16.38 6.01
CA GLU A 510 5.15 -16.92 6.00
C GLU A 510 4.49 -16.76 4.62
N ILE A 511 4.70 -15.62 3.96
CA ILE A 511 4.21 -15.38 2.59
C ILE A 511 4.85 -16.38 1.61
N ASN A 512 6.18 -16.55 1.65
CA ASN A 512 6.90 -17.50 0.81
C ASN A 512 6.43 -18.94 1.02
N ASN A 513 6.04 -19.31 2.25
CA ASN A 513 5.45 -20.61 2.52
C ASN A 513 4.09 -20.78 1.84
N LEU A 514 3.24 -19.75 1.84
CA LEU A 514 1.96 -19.75 1.13
C LEU A 514 2.17 -19.84 -0.39
N GLU A 515 3.15 -19.15 -0.95
CA GLU A 515 3.52 -19.25 -2.37
C GLU A 515 3.96 -20.67 -2.74
N LYS A 516 4.81 -21.29 -1.91
CA LYS A 516 5.23 -22.69 -2.10
C LYS A 516 4.07 -23.68 -2.02
N MET A 517 3.02 -23.36 -1.27
CA MET A 517 1.77 -24.12 -1.23
C MET A 517 0.89 -23.89 -2.47
N GLY A 518 1.19 -22.88 -3.29
CA GLY A 518 0.49 -22.59 -4.54
C GLY A 518 -0.47 -21.40 -4.49
N VAL A 519 -0.42 -20.57 -3.45
CA VAL A 519 -1.12 -19.28 -3.41
C VAL A 519 -0.44 -18.32 -4.38
N LYS A 520 -1.23 -17.60 -5.18
CA LYS A 520 -0.75 -16.56 -6.08
C LYS A 520 -1.02 -15.19 -5.46
N PHE A 521 -0.08 -14.26 -5.63
CA PHE A 521 -0.23 -12.88 -5.18
C PHE A 521 -0.17 -11.93 -6.37
N VAL A 522 -1.11 -10.98 -6.41
CA VAL A 522 -1.19 -9.90 -7.39
C VAL A 522 -1.15 -8.58 -6.63
N LYS A 523 -0.02 -7.89 -6.72
CA LYS A 523 0.20 -6.58 -6.09
C LYS A 523 -0.34 -5.45 -6.97
N ASP A 524 -0.46 -4.25 -6.39
CA ASP A 524 -0.87 -3.02 -7.07
C ASP A 524 -2.23 -3.13 -7.76
N CYS A 525 -3.09 -4.03 -7.27
CA CYS A 525 -4.41 -4.30 -7.82
C CYS A 525 -5.51 -4.00 -6.79
N ILE A 526 -6.31 -2.98 -7.05
CA ILE A 526 -7.39 -2.54 -6.18
C ILE A 526 -8.70 -3.10 -6.70
N ILE A 527 -9.21 -4.16 -6.08
CA ILE A 527 -10.50 -4.74 -6.44
C ILE A 527 -11.63 -3.72 -6.16
N GLY A 528 -12.46 -3.49 -7.17
CA GLY A 528 -13.47 -2.45 -7.23
C GLY A 528 -13.02 -1.17 -7.95
N LYS A 529 -11.73 -1.06 -8.31
CA LYS A 529 -11.14 0.05 -9.07
C LYS A 529 -10.36 -0.44 -10.29
N THR A 530 -9.27 -1.17 -10.06
CA THR A 530 -8.43 -1.77 -11.12
C THR A 530 -9.17 -2.89 -11.81
N GLU A 531 -9.86 -3.71 -11.05
CA GLU A 531 -10.66 -4.84 -11.50
C GLU A 531 -11.89 -4.99 -10.60
N SER A 532 -13.05 -5.28 -11.18
CA SER A 532 -14.30 -5.46 -10.44
C SER A 532 -14.52 -6.91 -10.01
N VAL A 533 -15.40 -7.12 -9.03
CA VAL A 533 -15.80 -8.47 -8.60
C VAL A 533 -16.49 -9.22 -9.76
N GLU A 534 -17.25 -8.52 -10.60
CA GLU A 534 -17.91 -9.08 -11.79
C GLU A 534 -16.90 -9.54 -12.84
N GLU A 535 -15.78 -8.83 -12.99
CA GLU A 535 -14.69 -9.25 -13.88
C GLU A 535 -13.99 -10.49 -13.35
N LEU A 536 -13.67 -10.56 -12.07
CA LEU A 536 -13.14 -11.77 -11.43
C LEU A 536 -14.07 -12.99 -11.64
N GLN A 537 -15.39 -12.79 -11.54
CA GLN A 537 -16.35 -13.86 -11.81
C GLN A 537 -16.29 -14.34 -13.27
N LYS A 538 -16.13 -13.42 -14.23
CA LYS A 538 -15.96 -13.76 -15.66
C LYS A 538 -14.64 -14.50 -15.91
N GLU A 539 -13.59 -14.22 -15.14
CA GLU A 539 -12.33 -14.94 -15.17
C GLU A 539 -12.38 -16.33 -14.53
N GLY A 540 -13.54 -16.68 -13.97
CA GLY A 540 -13.83 -18.01 -13.45
C GLY A 540 -13.64 -18.17 -11.94
N TYR A 541 -13.41 -17.10 -11.20
CA TYR A 541 -13.43 -17.14 -9.73
C TYR A 541 -14.85 -17.45 -9.23
N LYS A 542 -14.98 -18.48 -8.40
CA LYS A 542 -16.26 -18.97 -7.86
C LYS A 542 -16.60 -18.37 -6.48
N GLY A 543 -15.64 -17.85 -5.80
CA GLY A 543 -15.78 -17.15 -4.51
C GLY A 543 -14.82 -16.00 -4.41
N VAL A 544 -15.26 -14.93 -3.72
CA VAL A 544 -14.44 -13.77 -3.41
C VAL A 544 -14.51 -13.54 -1.91
N PHE A 545 -13.37 -13.63 -1.23
CA PHE A 545 -13.23 -13.33 0.20
C PHE A 545 -12.71 -11.92 0.38
N ILE A 546 -13.49 -11.05 1.02
CA ILE A 546 -13.12 -9.64 1.24
C ILE A 546 -12.43 -9.50 2.58
N ALA A 547 -11.14 -9.17 2.54
CA ALA A 547 -10.26 -8.99 3.71
C ALA A 547 -9.51 -7.64 3.65
N SER A 548 -10.17 -6.59 3.14
CA SER A 548 -9.58 -5.26 2.89
C SER A 548 -9.16 -4.51 4.14
N GLY A 549 -9.48 -5.04 5.34
CA GLY A 549 -9.17 -4.39 6.61
C GLY A 549 -10.05 -3.17 6.91
N ALA A 550 -9.65 -2.39 7.93
CA ALA A 550 -10.33 -1.16 8.37
C ALA A 550 -9.29 -0.05 8.60
N GLY A 551 -8.47 0.21 7.58
CA GLY A 551 -7.30 1.07 7.66
C GLY A 551 -7.57 2.58 7.69
N LEU A 552 -8.82 3.05 7.54
CA LEU A 552 -9.13 4.48 7.56
C LEU A 552 -8.72 5.12 8.90
N PRO A 553 -7.94 6.22 8.87
CA PRO A 553 -7.54 6.90 10.09
C PRO A 553 -8.72 7.62 10.76
N ASN A 554 -8.80 7.51 12.07
CA ASN A 554 -9.76 8.28 12.86
C ASN A 554 -9.10 9.57 13.35
N PHE A 555 -9.68 10.71 12.99
CA PHE A 555 -9.26 12.02 13.47
C PHE A 555 -10.14 12.44 14.65
N MET A 556 -9.52 13.15 15.60
CA MET A 556 -10.17 13.56 16.86
C MET A 556 -11.05 14.81 16.69
N ASN A 557 -10.96 15.50 15.55
CA ASN A 557 -11.64 16.76 15.24
C ASN A 557 -11.33 17.88 16.27
N ILE A 558 -10.05 18.00 16.62
CA ILE A 558 -9.55 19.03 17.54
C ILE A 558 -8.79 20.12 16.78
N PRO A 559 -8.74 21.37 17.30
CA PRO A 559 -7.98 22.44 16.68
C PRO A 559 -6.50 22.08 16.51
N GLY A 560 -5.94 22.36 15.32
CA GLY A 560 -4.55 22.10 14.99
C GLY A 560 -4.24 20.69 14.46
N GLU A 561 -5.21 19.79 14.39
CA GLU A 561 -5.03 18.42 13.88
C GLU A 561 -4.54 18.36 12.43
N ASN A 562 -4.87 19.36 11.62
CA ASN A 562 -4.41 19.50 10.23
C ASN A 562 -3.15 20.36 10.08
N SER A 563 -2.47 20.71 11.17
CA SER A 563 -1.20 21.47 11.11
C SER A 563 -0.08 20.66 10.47
N VAL A 564 0.95 21.37 10.00
CA VAL A 564 2.21 20.79 9.51
C VAL A 564 2.86 19.93 10.60
N ASN A 565 3.49 18.84 10.21
CA ASN A 565 4.13 17.85 11.09
C ASN A 565 3.17 17.11 12.05
N ILE A 566 1.88 17.27 11.90
CA ILE A 566 0.89 16.39 12.54
C ILE A 566 0.56 15.27 11.56
N MET A 567 0.80 14.04 11.98
CA MET A 567 0.54 12.82 11.20
C MET A 567 -0.46 11.93 11.92
N SER A 568 -1.27 11.20 11.18
CA SER A 568 -1.97 10.04 11.74
C SER A 568 -0.95 8.95 12.07
N SER A 569 -1.26 8.04 13.00
CA SER A 569 -0.40 6.87 13.24
C SER A 569 -0.20 6.04 11.97
N ASN A 570 -1.24 5.92 11.14
CA ASN A 570 -1.15 5.20 9.87
C ASN A 570 -0.21 5.90 8.87
N GLU A 571 -0.22 7.23 8.78
CA GLU A 571 0.73 7.97 7.94
C GLU A 571 2.17 7.72 8.39
N TYR A 572 2.45 7.91 9.69
CA TYR A 572 3.78 7.70 10.24
C TYR A 572 4.28 6.26 10.01
N LEU A 573 3.46 5.28 10.38
CA LEU A 573 3.82 3.86 10.26
C LEU A 573 3.96 3.41 8.80
N THR A 574 3.11 3.91 7.89
CA THR A 574 3.26 3.61 6.45
C THR A 574 4.58 4.16 5.90
N ARG A 575 4.96 5.40 6.28
CA ARG A 575 6.25 5.97 5.87
C ARG A 575 7.41 5.14 6.42
N VAL A 576 7.40 4.82 7.73
CA VAL A 576 8.52 4.12 8.39
C VAL A 576 8.61 2.66 7.98
N ASN A 577 7.49 1.91 7.99
CA ASN A 577 7.53 0.45 7.81
C ASN A 577 7.41 0.03 6.34
N LEU A 578 6.51 0.69 5.55
CA LEU A 578 6.27 0.30 4.16
C LEU A 578 7.24 0.97 3.19
N MET A 579 7.62 2.24 3.48
CA MET A 579 8.48 3.05 2.64
C MET A 579 9.90 3.18 3.18
N ASP A 580 10.20 2.53 4.31
CA ASP A 580 11.51 2.53 4.99
C ASP A 580 12.08 3.94 5.25
N ALA A 581 11.20 4.93 5.53
CA ALA A 581 11.57 6.33 5.69
C ALA A 581 12.53 6.63 6.86
N SER A 582 12.80 5.63 7.72
CA SER A 582 13.84 5.73 8.76
C SER A 582 15.25 5.42 8.24
N ASN A 583 15.36 4.85 7.05
CA ASN A 583 16.61 4.58 6.36
C ASN A 583 17.01 5.83 5.55
N PRO A 584 18.18 6.44 5.79
CA PRO A 584 18.62 7.65 5.10
C PRO A 584 18.89 7.45 3.60
N GLU A 585 18.86 6.20 3.12
CA GLU A 585 19.02 5.90 1.70
C GLU A 585 17.72 5.88 0.90
N THR A 586 16.56 6.06 1.55
CA THR A 586 15.25 6.10 0.88
C THR A 586 14.78 7.53 0.65
N ASP A 587 14.03 7.74 -0.45
CA ASP A 587 13.58 9.07 -0.85
C ASP A 587 12.34 9.56 -0.06
N THR A 588 11.73 8.71 0.77
CA THR A 588 10.50 9.06 1.49
C THR A 588 10.78 9.88 2.73
N PRO A 589 10.41 11.16 2.78
CA PRO A 589 10.68 12.01 3.94
C PRO A 589 9.80 11.64 5.13
N ILE A 590 10.36 11.79 6.36
CA ILE A 590 9.65 11.54 7.62
C ILE A 590 9.56 12.79 8.51
N ASN A 591 10.52 13.70 8.41
CA ASN A 591 10.60 14.96 9.18
C ASN A 591 10.84 16.15 8.28
#